data_1782530a626d1422e3474c418b3dce55
#
_entry.id   1782530a626d1422e3474c418b3dce55
#
_cell.length_a   1.000
_cell.length_b   1.000
_cell.length_c   1.000
_cell.angle_alpha   90.00
_cell.angle_beta   90.00
_cell.angle_gamma   90.00
#
_symmetry.space_group_name_H-M   'P 1'
#
loop_
_entity.id
_entity.type
_entity.pdbx_description
1 polymer ?
#
loop_
_entity_poly.entity_id
_entity_poly.type
_entity_poly.pdbx_seq_one_letter_code
_entity_poly.pdbx_strand_id
1 'polypeptide(L)'
;MPAGILKSGANVNAWSFNIRIVEIEIALRLGRAVTPAEALTLTVESGRALVDALTVSIELVDSRWLQAGAAQPLLKLADMQSHGALVLGDWVPYSAEFLGHDWTRQSASLQIGHQPAVNFVGSHTLQDPTWLIPIWLRHATSQGQTVSAGTVVTTGSWCGMPLAQKGDLVVADFAGIGRTTVQL
;
A
#
# COMPACT_ATOMS: atom_id res chain seq x y z
N MET A 1 -12.11 -10.50 -9.47
CA MET A 1 -10.70 -10.95 -9.41
C MET A 1 -9.86 -9.74 -9.07
N PRO A 2 -8.79 -9.86 -8.28
CA PRO A 2 -7.88 -8.75 -8.07
C PRO A 2 -7.32 -8.29 -9.42
N ALA A 3 -7.37 -6.99 -9.67
CA ALA A 3 -6.98 -6.44 -10.96
C ALA A 3 -5.48 -6.14 -11.08
N GLY A 4 -4.72 -6.43 -10.02
CA GLY A 4 -3.29 -6.12 -9.98
C GLY A 4 -3.03 -4.63 -9.79
N ILE A 5 -1.99 -4.12 -10.46
CA ILE A 5 -1.50 -2.75 -10.31
C ILE A 5 -2.10 -1.86 -11.40
N LEU A 6 -2.68 -0.75 -10.98
CA LEU A 6 -3.21 0.31 -11.81
C LEU A 6 -2.34 1.57 -11.67
N LYS A 7 -2.44 2.48 -12.62
CA LYS A 7 -1.80 3.81 -12.53
C LYS A 7 -2.76 4.84 -11.95
N SER A 8 -2.24 5.87 -11.32
CA SER A 8 -2.99 7.04 -10.89
C SER A 8 -3.83 7.60 -12.05
N GLY A 9 -5.05 8.02 -11.74
CA GLY A 9 -6.07 8.42 -12.73
C GLY A 9 -6.86 7.25 -13.32
N ALA A 10 -6.65 6.01 -12.88
CA ALA A 10 -7.44 4.87 -13.32
C ALA A 10 -8.93 5.10 -13.06
N ASN A 11 -9.76 4.60 -13.97
CA ASN A 11 -11.21 4.62 -13.84
C ASN A 11 -11.74 3.19 -13.73
N VAL A 12 -12.27 2.85 -12.58
CA VAL A 12 -12.86 1.54 -12.27
C VAL A 12 -14.38 1.63 -12.01
N ASN A 13 -15.02 2.71 -12.43
CA ASN A 13 -16.45 2.97 -12.23
C ASN A 13 -17.35 1.86 -12.81
N ALA A 14 -16.87 1.14 -13.82
CA ALA A 14 -17.58 -0.02 -14.39
C ALA A 14 -17.42 -1.32 -13.59
N TRP A 15 -16.55 -1.34 -12.57
CA TRP A 15 -16.33 -2.55 -11.77
C TRP A 15 -17.44 -2.73 -10.75
N SER A 16 -17.77 -4.00 -10.48
CA SER A 16 -18.67 -4.38 -9.40
C SER A 16 -17.87 -4.64 -8.14
N PHE A 17 -18.25 -3.99 -7.04
CA PHE A 17 -17.67 -4.18 -5.72
C PHE A 17 -18.74 -4.72 -4.76
N ASN A 18 -18.36 -5.66 -3.90
CA ASN A 18 -19.17 -6.10 -2.76
C ASN A 18 -19.06 -5.12 -1.59
N ILE A 19 -17.84 -4.66 -1.34
CA ILE A 19 -17.53 -3.54 -0.46
C ILE A 19 -16.66 -2.57 -1.28
N ARG A 20 -16.69 -1.30 -0.93
CA ARG A 20 -15.92 -0.28 -1.65
C ARG A 20 -15.15 0.53 -0.62
N ILE A 21 -14.16 -0.13 0.00
CA ILE A 21 -13.27 0.48 0.97
C ILE A 21 -12.01 0.94 0.26
N VAL A 22 -11.44 2.04 0.71
CA VAL A 22 -10.18 2.57 0.21
C VAL A 22 -9.18 2.75 1.35
N GLU A 23 -7.92 2.47 1.07
CA GLU A 23 -6.82 2.73 1.98
C GLU A 23 -5.77 3.56 1.25
N ILE A 24 -5.23 4.58 1.93
CA ILE A 24 -4.09 5.34 1.39
C ILE A 24 -2.83 4.88 2.09
N GLU A 25 -1.80 4.62 1.29
CA GLU A 25 -0.57 4.00 1.76
C GLU A 25 0.66 4.59 1.08
N ILE A 26 1.82 4.34 1.67
CA ILE A 26 3.10 4.42 0.98
C ILE A 26 3.40 3.03 0.40
N ALA A 27 3.63 2.95 -0.90
CA ALA A 27 4.17 1.76 -1.53
C ALA A 27 5.68 1.92 -1.74
N LEU A 28 6.43 0.87 -1.45
CA LEU A 28 7.88 0.80 -1.58
C LEU A 28 8.26 -0.11 -2.74
N ARG A 29 9.35 0.19 -3.46
CA ARG A 29 9.88 -0.64 -4.52
C ARG A 29 11.27 -1.14 -4.16
N LEU A 30 11.52 -2.44 -4.37
CA LEU A 30 12.86 -3.01 -4.18
C LEU A 30 13.75 -2.70 -5.38
N GLY A 31 14.93 -2.14 -5.12
CA GLY A 31 15.92 -1.80 -6.15
C GLY A 31 16.72 -3.01 -6.67
N ARG A 32 16.74 -4.10 -5.93
CA ARG A 32 17.44 -5.34 -6.32
C ARG A 32 16.73 -6.59 -5.82
N ALA A 33 17.12 -7.73 -6.37
CA ALA A 33 16.63 -9.02 -5.92
C ALA A 33 17.17 -9.38 -4.53
N VAL A 34 16.38 -10.16 -3.78
CA VAL A 34 16.71 -10.65 -2.42
C VAL A 34 16.51 -12.16 -2.35
N THR A 35 17.58 -12.88 -2.03
CA THR A 35 17.57 -14.35 -1.86
C THR A 35 17.06 -14.76 -0.49
N PRO A 36 16.60 -16.03 -0.31
CA PRO A 36 16.21 -16.56 1.00
C PRO A 36 17.32 -16.41 2.05
N ALA A 37 18.56 -16.74 1.70
CA ALA A 37 19.70 -16.66 2.62
C ALA A 37 19.95 -15.24 3.11
N GLU A 38 19.84 -14.26 2.20
CA GLU A 38 19.98 -12.85 2.54
C GLU A 38 18.84 -12.35 3.41
N ALA A 39 17.59 -12.71 3.09
CA ALA A 39 16.41 -12.29 3.83
C ALA A 39 16.48 -12.66 5.33
N LEU A 40 17.10 -13.78 5.67
CA LEU A 40 17.27 -14.25 7.05
C LEU A 40 18.13 -13.33 7.90
N THR A 41 19.07 -12.61 7.30
CA THR A 41 20.06 -11.77 7.99
C THR A 41 19.71 -10.28 8.01
N LEU A 42 18.65 -9.88 7.34
CA LEU A 42 18.25 -8.48 7.26
C LEU A 42 17.86 -7.90 8.62
N THR A 43 18.41 -6.72 8.90
CA THR A 43 17.92 -5.78 9.94
C THR A 43 16.97 -4.77 9.31
N VAL A 44 16.36 -3.90 10.13
CA VAL A 44 15.53 -2.80 9.62
C VAL A 44 16.36 -1.88 8.72
N GLU A 45 17.58 -1.52 9.13
CA GLU A 45 18.47 -0.64 8.37
C GLU A 45 18.88 -1.26 7.02
N SER A 46 19.31 -2.51 7.02
CA SER A 46 19.69 -3.20 5.78
C SER A 46 18.49 -3.50 4.89
N GLY A 47 17.31 -3.75 5.47
CA GLY A 47 16.05 -3.88 4.73
C GLY A 47 15.64 -2.57 4.06
N ARG A 48 15.74 -1.45 4.78
CA ARG A 48 15.49 -0.10 4.23
C ARG A 48 16.42 0.23 3.06
N ALA A 49 17.69 -0.17 3.13
CA ALA A 49 18.65 0.05 2.05
C ALA A 49 18.35 -0.74 0.76
N LEU A 50 17.40 -1.68 0.78
CA LEU A 50 16.92 -2.38 -0.43
C LEU A 50 15.92 -1.58 -1.23
N VAL A 51 15.31 -0.55 -0.63
CA VAL A 51 14.28 0.27 -1.28
C VAL A 51 14.95 1.30 -2.17
N ASP A 52 14.57 1.36 -3.46
CA ASP A 52 15.08 2.34 -4.42
C ASP A 52 14.10 3.48 -4.70
N ALA A 53 12.79 3.24 -4.49
CA ALA A 53 11.77 4.23 -4.73
C ALA A 53 10.55 4.01 -3.84
N LEU A 54 9.77 5.09 -3.64
CA LEU A 54 8.48 5.06 -2.97
C LEU A 54 7.45 5.83 -3.78
N THR A 55 6.18 5.56 -3.52
CA THR A 55 5.06 6.29 -4.13
C THR A 55 3.85 6.30 -3.21
N VAL A 56 2.95 7.26 -3.46
CA VAL A 56 1.62 7.24 -2.86
C VAL A 56 0.78 6.18 -3.57
N SER A 57 0.11 5.34 -2.81
CA SER A 57 -0.79 4.34 -3.35
C SER A 57 -2.19 4.44 -2.74
N ILE A 58 -3.17 3.93 -3.49
CA ILE A 58 -4.53 3.69 -3.01
C ILE A 58 -4.79 2.20 -3.18
N GLU A 59 -5.05 1.49 -2.08
CA GLU A 59 -5.61 0.15 -2.16
C GLU A 59 -7.13 0.22 -2.27
N LEU A 60 -7.67 -0.50 -3.24
CA LEU A 60 -9.09 -0.76 -3.35
C LEU A 60 -9.38 -2.09 -2.66
N VAL A 61 -10.04 -2.01 -1.53
CA VAL A 61 -10.37 -3.18 -0.71
C VAL A 61 -11.74 -3.68 -1.09
N ASP A 62 -11.81 -4.93 -1.54
CA ASP A 62 -13.07 -5.59 -1.92
C ASP A 62 -13.04 -7.09 -1.62
N SER A 63 -14.00 -7.60 -0.88
CA SER A 63 -14.08 -9.00 -0.52
C SER A 63 -14.87 -9.80 -1.55
N ARG A 64 -14.38 -11.00 -1.89
CA ARG A 64 -15.13 -12.00 -2.69
C ARG A 64 -16.16 -12.72 -1.85
N TRP A 65 -16.16 -12.54 -0.52
CA TRP A 65 -17.14 -13.10 0.40
C TRP A 65 -18.24 -12.10 0.74
N LEU A 66 -19.49 -12.52 0.69
CA LEU A 66 -20.64 -11.68 1.09
C LEU A 66 -20.53 -11.21 2.55
N GLN A 67 -19.90 -12.02 3.39
CA GLN A 67 -19.65 -11.70 4.81
C GLN A 67 -18.57 -10.65 5.00
N ALA A 68 -17.79 -10.35 3.98
CA ALA A 68 -16.68 -9.38 4.00
C ALA A 68 -15.80 -9.55 5.26
N GLY A 69 -15.64 -8.51 6.07
CA GLY A 69 -14.84 -8.54 7.29
C GLY A 69 -15.30 -9.54 8.35
N ALA A 70 -16.55 -10.01 8.29
CA ALA A 70 -17.09 -11.03 9.19
C ALA A 70 -16.81 -12.48 8.74
N ALA A 71 -16.18 -12.67 7.57
CA ALA A 71 -15.76 -14.00 7.13
C ALA A 71 -14.71 -14.59 8.09
N GLN A 72 -14.68 -15.92 8.18
CA GLN A 72 -13.71 -16.62 9.04
C GLN A 72 -12.26 -16.31 8.61
N PRO A 73 -11.28 -16.33 9.53
CA PRO A 73 -9.88 -15.91 9.26
C PRO A 73 -9.25 -16.62 8.05
N LEU A 74 -9.43 -17.93 7.89
CA LEU A 74 -8.89 -18.66 6.75
C LEU A 74 -9.54 -18.27 5.42
N LEU A 75 -10.82 -17.92 5.43
CA LEU A 75 -11.51 -17.42 4.24
C LEU A 75 -11.01 -16.02 3.87
N LYS A 76 -10.76 -15.15 4.86
CA LYS A 76 -10.14 -13.84 4.60
C LYS A 76 -8.73 -13.98 4.02
N LEU A 77 -7.94 -14.92 4.54
CA LEU A 77 -6.61 -15.20 4.00
C LEU A 77 -6.68 -15.72 2.56
N ALA A 78 -7.58 -16.65 2.26
CA ALA A 78 -7.83 -17.15 0.91
C ALA A 78 -8.34 -16.05 -0.05
N ASP A 79 -8.96 -15.00 0.50
CA ASP A 79 -9.43 -13.80 -0.18
C ASP A 79 -8.34 -12.71 -0.30
N MET A 80 -7.09 -13.05 -0.09
CA MET A 80 -5.95 -12.13 -0.10
C MET A 80 -6.19 -10.92 0.83
N GLN A 81 -6.80 -11.13 1.99
CA GLN A 81 -7.19 -10.10 2.96
C GLN A 81 -8.07 -9.00 2.34
N SER A 82 -8.95 -9.39 1.41
CA SER A 82 -9.85 -8.49 0.66
C SER A 82 -9.14 -7.55 -0.32
N HIS A 83 -7.91 -7.87 -0.73
CA HIS A 83 -7.23 -7.10 -1.77
C HIS A 83 -8.02 -7.12 -3.09
N GLY A 84 -8.41 -5.97 -3.59
CA GLY A 84 -9.10 -5.79 -4.87
C GLY A 84 -8.17 -5.29 -5.96
N ALA A 85 -7.51 -4.16 -5.76
CA ALA A 85 -6.52 -3.59 -6.66
C ALA A 85 -5.63 -2.59 -5.93
N LEU A 86 -4.46 -2.31 -6.50
CA LEU A 86 -3.53 -1.30 -6.03
C LEU A 86 -3.35 -0.23 -7.12
N VAL A 87 -3.59 1.04 -6.77
CA VAL A 87 -3.36 2.18 -7.66
C VAL A 87 -2.09 2.89 -7.22
N LEU A 88 -1.13 3.03 -8.12
CA LEU A 88 0.17 3.67 -7.83
C LEU A 88 0.26 5.05 -8.47
N GLY A 89 0.78 6.00 -7.72
CA GLY A 89 1.20 7.31 -8.19
C GLY A 89 2.57 7.27 -8.89
N ASP A 90 3.13 8.45 -9.09
CA ASP A 90 4.47 8.60 -9.64
C ASP A 90 5.52 8.18 -8.60
N TRP A 91 6.58 7.52 -9.08
CA TRP A 91 7.67 7.06 -8.23
C TRP A 91 8.64 8.19 -7.90
N VAL A 92 8.97 8.30 -6.63
CA VAL A 92 10.01 9.20 -6.12
C VAL A 92 11.21 8.36 -5.68
N PRO A 93 12.46 8.73 -6.03
CA PRO A 93 13.64 8.01 -5.54
C PRO A 93 13.68 7.97 -4.02
N TYR A 94 13.98 6.81 -3.45
CA TYR A 94 14.22 6.66 -2.02
C TYR A 94 15.63 7.16 -1.67
N SER A 95 15.75 8.48 -1.55
CA SER A 95 17.02 9.18 -1.34
C SER A 95 17.45 9.19 0.13
N ALA A 96 18.63 9.78 0.39
CA ALA A 96 19.13 10.00 1.74
C ALA A 96 18.16 10.81 2.63
N GLU A 97 17.32 11.64 2.05
CA GLU A 97 16.27 12.39 2.73
C GLU A 97 15.27 11.45 3.43
N PHE A 98 14.85 10.40 2.75
CA PHE A 98 13.92 9.41 3.31
C PHE A 98 14.57 8.43 4.29
N LEU A 99 15.88 8.24 4.23
CA LEU A 99 16.61 7.42 5.21
C LEU A 99 16.52 7.97 6.63
N GLY A 100 16.48 9.31 6.77
CA GLY A 100 16.32 10.01 8.05
C GLY A 100 14.93 10.60 8.29
N HIS A 101 13.95 10.27 7.44
CA HIS A 101 12.62 10.86 7.51
C HIS A 101 11.88 10.44 8.78
N ASP A 102 11.32 11.43 9.47
CA ASP A 102 10.44 11.20 10.63
C ASP A 102 9.01 10.95 10.17
N TRP A 103 8.70 9.69 9.94
CA TRP A 103 7.37 9.25 9.49
C TRP A 103 6.25 9.58 10.48
N THR A 104 6.57 9.81 11.77
CA THR A 104 5.56 10.21 12.76
C THR A 104 5.06 11.64 12.54
N ARG A 105 5.74 12.41 11.70
CA ARG A 105 5.36 13.77 11.31
C ARG A 105 4.89 13.87 9.85
N GLN A 106 4.88 12.77 9.12
CA GLN A 106 4.40 12.75 7.73
C GLN A 106 2.93 13.15 7.68
N SER A 107 2.63 14.20 6.92
CA SER A 107 1.27 14.63 6.63
C SER A 107 0.72 13.90 5.42
N ALA A 108 -0.51 13.43 5.54
CA ALA A 108 -1.27 12.84 4.46
C ALA A 108 -2.70 13.39 4.45
N SER A 109 -3.38 13.31 3.32
CA SER A 109 -4.80 13.61 3.22
C SER A 109 -5.52 12.65 2.30
N LEU A 110 -6.79 12.40 2.59
CA LEU A 110 -7.71 11.62 1.78
C LEU A 110 -8.96 12.43 1.50
N GLN A 111 -9.32 12.55 0.24
CA GLN A 111 -10.62 13.07 -0.19
C GLN A 111 -11.38 11.98 -0.94
N ILE A 112 -12.67 11.79 -0.61
CA ILE A 112 -13.58 10.85 -1.26
C ILE A 112 -14.76 11.65 -1.80
N GLY A 113 -14.95 11.60 -3.12
CA GLY A 113 -16.02 12.31 -3.82
C GLY A 113 -16.01 13.81 -3.52
N HIS A 114 -17.16 14.34 -3.14
CA HIS A 114 -17.34 15.76 -2.82
C HIS A 114 -17.15 16.09 -1.32
N GLN A 115 -16.77 15.09 -0.49
CA GLN A 115 -16.54 15.32 0.93
C GLN A 115 -15.27 16.17 1.14
N PRO A 116 -15.23 16.98 2.21
CA PRO A 116 -13.99 17.64 2.59
C PRO A 116 -12.84 16.62 2.79
N ALA A 117 -11.63 17.02 2.42
CA ALA A 117 -10.46 16.19 2.68
C ALA A 117 -10.24 16.01 4.18
N VAL A 118 -9.94 14.77 4.58
CA VAL A 118 -9.53 14.42 5.93
C VAL A 118 -8.01 14.38 5.98
N ASN A 119 -7.43 15.04 6.99
CA ASN A 119 -5.99 15.13 7.15
C ASN A 119 -5.51 14.18 8.25
N PHE A 120 -4.33 13.62 8.05
CA PHE A 120 -3.66 12.68 8.92
C PHE A 120 -2.22 13.14 9.13
N VAL A 121 -1.65 12.86 10.32
CA VAL A 121 -0.23 13.11 10.61
C VAL A 121 0.30 11.91 11.38
N GLY A 122 1.36 11.27 10.85
CA GLY A 122 2.02 10.14 11.52
C GLY A 122 1.12 8.96 11.83
N SER A 123 0.05 8.77 11.06
CA SER A 123 -1.03 7.82 11.36
C SER A 123 -0.71 6.37 10.94
N HIS A 124 0.46 6.11 10.34
CA HIS A 124 0.87 4.76 9.97
C HIS A 124 1.00 3.86 11.20
N THR A 125 0.36 2.69 11.18
CA THR A 125 0.26 1.78 12.32
C THR A 125 1.62 1.36 12.90
N LEU A 126 2.64 1.20 12.06
CA LEU A 126 4.00 0.82 12.46
C LEU A 126 4.93 2.02 12.64
N GLN A 127 4.43 3.25 12.49
CA GLN A 127 5.17 4.52 12.57
C GLN A 127 6.28 4.69 11.51
N ASP A 128 6.75 3.62 10.89
CA ASP A 128 7.75 3.61 9.81
C ASP A 128 7.33 2.56 8.75
N PRO A 129 6.97 2.98 7.53
CA PRO A 129 6.57 2.07 6.46
C PRO A 129 7.68 1.08 6.07
N THR A 130 8.95 1.39 6.29
CA THR A 130 10.06 0.50 5.93
C THR A 130 10.32 -0.60 6.96
N TRP A 131 9.79 -0.45 8.18
CA TRP A 131 10.03 -1.38 9.30
C TRP A 131 9.65 -2.84 8.96
N LEU A 132 8.60 -3.02 8.17
CA LEU A 132 8.10 -4.36 7.80
C LEU A 132 8.95 -5.07 6.75
N ILE A 133 9.82 -4.38 5.99
CA ILE A 133 10.55 -4.95 4.86
C ILE A 133 11.32 -6.22 5.20
N PRO A 134 12.18 -6.30 6.25
CA PRO A 134 12.89 -7.53 6.55
C PRO A 134 11.98 -8.68 6.99
N ILE A 135 10.86 -8.37 7.68
CA ILE A 135 9.89 -9.37 8.12
C ILE A 135 9.14 -9.93 6.92
N TRP A 136 8.66 -9.04 6.04
CA TRP A 136 7.97 -9.43 4.82
C TRP A 136 8.90 -10.23 3.89
N LEU A 137 10.16 -9.83 3.71
CA LEU A 137 11.12 -10.56 2.88
C LEU A 137 11.39 -11.97 3.40
N ARG A 138 11.55 -12.14 4.72
CA ARG A 138 11.66 -13.49 5.32
C ARG A 138 10.45 -14.35 5.01
N HIS A 139 9.25 -13.79 5.09
CA HIS A 139 8.04 -14.51 4.74
C HIS A 139 7.97 -14.81 3.24
N ALA A 140 8.20 -13.81 2.40
CA ALA A 140 8.08 -13.92 0.94
C ALA A 140 9.10 -14.90 0.34
N THR A 141 10.25 -15.11 0.99
CA THR A 141 11.28 -16.06 0.55
C THR A 141 11.23 -17.43 1.25
N SER A 142 10.29 -17.64 2.17
CA SER A 142 10.24 -18.83 3.06
C SER A 142 10.09 -20.16 2.33
N GLN A 143 9.58 -20.14 1.09
CA GLN A 143 9.45 -21.33 0.24
C GLN A 143 10.64 -21.50 -0.74
N GLY A 144 11.75 -20.80 -0.52
CA GLY A 144 12.98 -20.93 -1.30
C GLY A 144 13.05 -20.02 -2.54
N GLN A 145 12.02 -19.22 -2.84
CA GLN A 145 12.04 -18.30 -3.97
C GLN A 145 12.80 -17.02 -3.65
N THR A 146 13.41 -16.44 -4.68
CA THR A 146 14.01 -15.10 -4.64
C THR A 146 12.95 -14.05 -4.94
N VAL A 147 12.90 -12.98 -4.15
CA VAL A 147 12.09 -11.81 -4.47
C VAL A 147 12.84 -10.93 -5.48
N SER A 148 12.21 -10.60 -6.59
CA SER A 148 12.84 -9.87 -7.70
C SER A 148 13.01 -8.38 -7.43
N ALA A 149 14.00 -7.76 -8.08
CA ALA A 149 14.06 -6.30 -8.21
C ALA A 149 12.77 -5.76 -8.85
N GLY A 150 12.37 -4.56 -8.49
CA GLY A 150 11.13 -3.94 -8.95
C GLY A 150 9.87 -4.42 -8.24
N THR A 151 9.97 -5.40 -7.31
CA THR A 151 8.82 -5.83 -6.51
C THR A 151 8.30 -4.66 -5.68
N VAL A 152 6.97 -4.46 -5.73
CA VAL A 152 6.26 -3.41 -5.00
C VAL A 152 5.67 -4.00 -3.72
N VAL A 153 5.83 -3.29 -2.61
CA VAL A 153 5.31 -3.66 -1.29
C VAL A 153 4.48 -2.51 -0.76
N THR A 154 3.23 -2.76 -0.44
CA THR A 154 2.37 -1.83 0.32
C THR A 154 2.66 -1.97 1.81
N THR A 155 2.44 -0.91 2.56
CA THR A 155 2.98 -0.83 3.93
C THR A 155 1.92 -0.69 5.01
N GLY A 156 0.66 -0.54 4.64
CA GLY A 156 -0.46 -0.40 5.55
C GLY A 156 -1.08 0.99 5.55
N SER A 157 -2.34 1.01 5.92
CA SER A 157 -3.20 2.19 5.82
C SER A 157 -2.78 3.34 6.74
N TRP A 158 -2.90 4.57 6.20
CA TRP A 158 -2.77 5.83 6.94
C TRP A 158 -4.12 6.44 7.34
N CYS A 159 -5.22 5.93 6.82
CA CYS A 159 -6.55 6.51 6.98
C CYS A 159 -7.60 5.56 7.58
N GLY A 160 -7.18 4.38 8.03
CA GLY A 160 -8.13 3.32 8.36
C GLY A 160 -8.79 2.76 7.10
N MET A 161 -10.09 2.45 7.17
CA MET A 161 -10.84 1.74 6.14
C MET A 161 -12.13 2.49 5.75
N PRO A 162 -12.06 3.74 5.26
CA PRO A 162 -13.25 4.50 4.88
C PRO A 162 -13.94 3.90 3.66
N LEU A 163 -15.28 4.00 3.66
CA LEU A 163 -16.13 3.58 2.54
C LEU A 163 -16.20 4.69 1.48
N ALA A 164 -16.09 4.30 0.22
CA ALA A 164 -16.39 5.13 -0.93
C ALA A 164 -17.66 4.65 -1.66
N GLN A 165 -18.19 5.46 -2.53
CA GLN A 165 -19.37 5.13 -3.33
C GLN A 165 -19.03 5.04 -4.82
N LYS A 166 -19.89 4.41 -5.58
CA LYS A 166 -19.79 4.41 -7.04
C LYS A 166 -19.87 5.85 -7.56
N GLY A 167 -18.92 6.22 -8.40
CA GLY A 167 -18.83 7.57 -8.96
C GLY A 167 -17.93 8.51 -8.16
N ASP A 168 -17.44 8.12 -6.99
CA ASP A 168 -16.50 8.95 -6.23
C ASP A 168 -15.14 9.02 -6.90
N LEU A 169 -14.58 10.23 -6.97
CA LEU A 169 -13.16 10.43 -7.20
C LEU A 169 -12.46 10.34 -5.84
N VAL A 170 -11.55 9.40 -5.69
CA VAL A 170 -10.68 9.27 -4.51
C VAL A 170 -9.34 9.94 -4.79
N VAL A 171 -8.89 10.76 -3.85
CA VAL A 171 -7.63 11.49 -3.93
C VAL A 171 -6.85 11.26 -2.67
N ALA A 172 -5.66 10.69 -2.80
CA ALA A 172 -4.65 10.55 -1.75
C ALA A 172 -3.51 11.53 -2.00
N ASP A 173 -3.08 12.25 -0.98
CA ASP A 173 -1.95 13.17 -1.07
C ASP A 173 -1.04 13.01 0.15
N PHE A 174 0.27 12.90 -0.07
CA PHE A 174 1.27 12.83 0.98
C PHE A 174 2.28 13.96 0.76
N ALA A 175 2.35 14.86 1.70
CA ALA A 175 3.20 16.06 1.62
C ALA A 175 4.66 15.68 1.33
N GLY A 176 5.24 16.28 0.28
CA GLY A 176 6.63 16.03 -0.14
C GLY A 176 6.86 14.71 -0.88
N ILE A 177 5.83 13.86 -1.03
CA ILE A 177 5.94 12.55 -1.73
C ILE A 177 5.16 12.57 -3.03
N GLY A 178 3.87 12.92 -2.97
CA GLY A 178 3.07 12.96 -4.19
C GLY A 178 1.59 12.74 -3.97
N ARG A 179 0.91 12.52 -5.10
CA ARG A 179 -0.56 12.40 -5.15
C ARG A 179 -0.98 11.25 -6.04
N THR A 180 -2.02 10.55 -5.63
CA THR A 180 -2.62 9.44 -6.40
C THR A 180 -4.13 9.60 -6.44
N THR A 181 -4.74 9.25 -7.57
CA THR A 181 -6.19 9.36 -7.75
C THR A 181 -6.76 8.10 -8.39
N VAL A 182 -8.02 7.79 -8.08
CA VAL A 182 -8.80 6.76 -8.76
C VAL A 182 -10.27 7.16 -8.83
N GLN A 183 -10.92 6.89 -9.95
CA GLN A 183 -12.36 7.08 -10.16
C GLN A 183 -13.06 5.74 -9.91
N LEU A 184 -13.98 5.70 -8.93
CA LEU A 184 -14.74 4.50 -8.51
C LEU A 184 -16.10 4.40 -9.19
#